data_7af4210162f3b5140becb584dfdc77fd
#
_entry.id   7af4210162f3b5140becb584dfdc77fd
#
_cell.length_a   1.000
_cell.length_b   1.000
_cell.length_c   1.000
_cell.angle_alpha   90.00
_cell.angle_beta   90.00
_cell.angle_gamma   90.00
#
_symmetry.space_group_name_H-M   'P 1'
#
loop_
_entity.id
_entity.type
_entity.pdbx_description
1 polymer ?
#
loop_
_entity_poly.entity_id
_entity_poly.type
_entity_poly.pdbx_seq_one_letter_code
_entity_poly.pdbx_strand_id
1 'polypeptide(L)'
;MKPSMTRFISVSLFIIVLLAGCASRGSEFLGTWTNTRNPNDSFEIVRNGDQYLIVSKGSKVGATYEKGMLEVKGFLGTTDLTYDQKAGTISTPGFLGQMEYRREK
;
A
#
# COMPACT_ATOMS: atom_id res chain seq x y z
N MET A 1 21.83 -5.02 39.12
CA MET A 1 22.12 -4.07 38.05
C MET A 1 21.96 -4.69 36.68
N LYS A 2 22.67 -5.75 36.38
CA LYS A 2 22.58 -6.42 35.07
C LYS A 2 21.19 -6.90 34.74
N PRO A 3 20.40 -7.50 35.65
CA PRO A 3 19.05 -7.93 35.33
C PRO A 3 18.13 -6.76 34.92
N SER A 4 18.32 -5.60 35.55
CA SER A 4 17.50 -4.44 35.20
C SER A 4 17.77 -3.94 33.83
N MET A 5 19.03 -3.94 33.40
CA MET A 5 19.41 -3.52 32.08
C MET A 5 18.85 -4.46 30.99
N THR A 6 18.87 -5.75 31.28
CA THR A 6 18.32 -6.74 30.36
C THR A 6 16.82 -6.53 30.14
N ARG A 7 16.10 -6.27 31.23
CA ARG A 7 14.65 -6.02 31.13
C ARG A 7 14.37 -4.77 30.32
N PHE A 8 15.16 -3.75 30.53
CA PHE A 8 14.99 -2.49 29.83
C PHE A 8 15.15 -2.68 28.31
N ILE A 9 16.16 -3.42 27.89
CA ILE A 9 16.42 -3.71 26.50
C ILE A 9 15.26 -4.52 25.88
N SER A 10 14.73 -5.48 26.62
CA SER A 10 13.59 -6.28 26.19
C SER A 10 12.36 -5.43 25.88
N VAL A 11 12.06 -4.50 26.77
CA VAL A 11 10.91 -3.61 26.61
C VAL A 11 11.09 -2.72 25.38
N SER A 12 12.30 -2.21 25.17
CA SER A 12 12.61 -1.38 24.00
C SER A 12 12.37 -2.13 22.70
N LEU A 13 12.84 -3.35 22.63
CA LEU A 13 12.64 -4.19 21.43
C LEU A 13 11.17 -4.44 21.16
N PHE A 14 10.39 -4.69 22.20
CA PHE A 14 8.97 -4.93 22.06
C PHE A 14 8.26 -3.71 21.47
N ILE A 15 8.60 -2.52 21.92
CA ILE A 15 8.03 -1.28 21.43
C ILE A 15 8.36 -1.08 19.95
N ILE A 16 9.59 -1.37 19.54
CA ILE A 16 10.01 -1.25 18.16
C ILE A 16 9.19 -2.18 17.25
N VAL A 17 8.95 -3.40 17.71
CA VAL A 17 8.15 -4.36 16.94
C VAL A 17 6.73 -3.86 16.76
N LEU A 18 6.13 -3.27 17.78
CA LEU A 18 4.78 -2.72 17.68
C LEU A 18 4.71 -1.57 16.68
N LEU A 19 5.69 -0.69 16.69
CA LEU A 19 5.73 0.42 15.74
C LEU A 19 5.88 -0.08 14.32
N ALA A 20 6.72 -1.08 14.10
CA ALA A 20 6.89 -1.68 12.79
C ALA A 20 5.60 -2.32 12.29
N GLY A 21 4.85 -3.00 13.18
CA GLY A 21 3.57 -3.58 12.85
C GLY A 21 2.55 -2.54 12.41
N CYS A 22 2.47 -1.42 13.13
CA CYS A 22 1.57 -0.33 12.77
C CYS A 22 1.97 0.33 11.46
N ALA A 23 3.27 0.48 11.23
CA ALA A 23 3.78 1.14 10.03
C ALA A 23 3.63 0.28 8.77
N SER A 24 3.40 -1.02 8.93
CA SER A 24 3.30 -1.93 7.79
C SER A 24 1.91 -2.04 7.19
N ARG A 25 0.91 -1.38 7.78
CA ARG A 25 -0.44 -1.41 7.24
C ARG A 25 -0.48 -0.78 5.85
N GLY A 26 -0.98 -1.55 4.88
CA GLY A 26 -1.07 -1.07 3.51
C GLY A 26 0.24 -1.13 2.75
N SER A 27 1.32 -1.61 3.36
CA SER A 27 2.62 -1.66 2.71
C SER A 27 2.62 -2.60 1.51
N GLU A 28 1.69 -3.53 1.43
CA GLU A 28 1.56 -4.42 0.27
C GLU A 28 1.18 -3.66 -0.99
N PHE A 29 0.65 -2.44 -0.84
CA PHE A 29 0.29 -1.61 -1.99
C PHE A 29 1.45 -0.79 -2.53
N LEU A 30 2.56 -0.68 -1.80
CA LEU A 30 3.68 0.16 -2.23
C LEU A 30 4.42 -0.47 -3.40
N GLY A 31 4.84 0.38 -4.35
CA GLY A 31 5.61 -0.05 -5.49
C GLY A 31 5.04 0.45 -6.81
N THR A 32 5.63 -0.04 -7.89
CA THR A 32 5.17 0.29 -9.25
C THR A 32 4.32 -0.87 -9.77
N TRP A 33 3.17 -0.53 -10.32
CA TRP A 33 2.18 -1.50 -10.77
C TRP A 33 1.87 -1.30 -12.24
N THR A 34 1.80 -2.39 -12.99
CA THR A 34 1.55 -2.35 -14.43
C THR A 34 0.35 -3.22 -14.77
N ASN A 35 -0.53 -2.69 -15.60
CA ASN A 35 -1.71 -3.41 -16.07
C ASN A 35 -1.29 -4.67 -16.82
N THR A 36 -1.88 -5.79 -16.44
CA THR A 36 -1.50 -7.08 -17.06
C THR A 36 -1.86 -7.17 -18.53
N ARG A 37 -2.80 -6.35 -19.00
CA ARG A 37 -3.24 -6.35 -20.38
C ARG A 37 -2.67 -5.19 -21.19
N ASN A 38 -2.19 -4.15 -20.52
CA ASN A 38 -1.70 -2.97 -21.20
C ASN A 38 -0.46 -2.45 -20.47
N PRO A 39 0.74 -2.77 -20.97
CA PRO A 39 1.97 -2.35 -20.29
C PRO A 39 2.18 -0.83 -20.24
N ASN A 40 1.47 -0.06 -21.03
CA ASN A 40 1.55 1.39 -21.00
C ASN A 40 0.73 1.99 -19.86
N ASP A 41 -0.14 1.20 -19.25
CA ASP A 41 -0.96 1.64 -18.12
C ASP A 41 -0.27 1.20 -16.83
N SER A 42 0.46 2.11 -16.22
CA SER A 42 1.18 1.84 -14.98
C SER A 42 1.09 3.03 -14.04
N PHE A 43 1.27 2.74 -12.77
CA PHE A 43 1.29 3.79 -11.74
C PHE A 43 2.18 3.35 -10.59
N GLU A 44 2.57 4.31 -9.78
CA GLU A 44 3.37 4.04 -8.60
C GLU A 44 2.58 4.43 -7.36
N ILE A 45 2.64 3.61 -6.33
CA ILE A 45 2.04 3.92 -5.04
C ILE A 45 3.15 4.19 -4.05
N VAL A 46 3.14 5.39 -3.48
CA VAL A 46 4.14 5.80 -2.49
C VAL A 46 3.45 6.22 -1.21
N ARG A 47 4.19 6.18 -0.12
CA ARG A 47 3.67 6.60 1.17
C ARG A 47 3.76 8.11 1.31
N ASN A 48 2.73 8.70 1.88
CA ASN A 48 2.67 10.13 2.15
C ASN A 48 2.14 10.34 3.57
N GLY A 49 3.04 10.29 4.55
CA GLY A 49 2.63 10.34 5.95
C GLY A 49 1.79 9.14 6.33
N ASP A 50 0.58 9.38 6.82
CA ASP A 50 -0.36 8.33 7.18
C ASP A 50 -1.17 7.83 5.98
N GLN A 51 -0.99 8.47 4.85
CA GLN A 51 -1.77 8.17 3.65
C GLN A 51 -0.86 7.73 2.52
N TYR A 52 -1.43 7.57 1.35
CA TYR A 52 -0.72 7.12 0.17
C TYR A 52 -0.98 8.05 -0.98
N LEU A 53 -0.04 8.07 -1.94
CA LEU A 53 -0.20 8.81 -3.19
C LEU A 53 -0.05 7.84 -4.34
N ILE A 54 -0.93 7.98 -5.31
CA ILE A 54 -0.83 7.24 -6.55
C ILE A 54 -0.31 8.21 -7.61
N VAL A 55 0.86 7.90 -8.15
CA VAL A 55 1.55 8.76 -9.11
C VAL A 55 1.49 8.11 -10.47
N SER A 56 0.94 8.83 -11.45
CA SER A 56 0.82 8.32 -12.82
C SER A 56 0.99 9.48 -13.78
N LYS A 57 2.00 9.39 -14.65
CA LYS A 57 2.24 10.35 -15.73
C LYS A 57 2.17 11.81 -15.25
N GLY A 58 2.83 12.09 -14.14
CA GLY A 58 2.88 13.44 -13.60
C GLY A 58 1.69 13.84 -12.76
N SER A 59 0.67 13.02 -12.66
CA SER A 59 -0.48 13.26 -11.81
C SER A 59 -0.32 12.53 -10.49
N LYS A 60 -0.79 13.16 -9.41
CA LYS A 60 -0.75 12.57 -8.07
C LYS A 60 -2.15 12.58 -7.49
N VAL A 61 -2.60 11.43 -7.02
CA VAL A 61 -3.92 11.28 -6.43
C VAL A 61 -3.77 10.68 -5.05
N GLY A 62 -4.46 11.26 -4.07
CA GLY A 62 -4.43 10.76 -2.70
C GLY A 62 -5.21 9.47 -2.54
N ALA A 63 -4.75 8.63 -1.64
CA ALA A 63 -5.40 7.37 -1.33
C ALA A 63 -5.29 7.08 0.15
N THR A 64 -6.30 6.43 0.70
CA THR A 64 -6.40 6.11 2.11
C THR A 64 -6.57 4.61 2.30
N TYR A 65 -5.76 4.01 3.17
CA TYR A 65 -5.90 2.61 3.50
C TYR A 65 -7.04 2.41 4.48
N GLU A 66 -8.00 1.58 4.13
CA GLU A 66 -9.16 1.34 4.97
C GLU A 66 -9.71 -0.06 4.71
N LYS A 67 -9.89 -0.82 5.77
CA LYS A 67 -10.50 -2.16 5.72
C LYS A 67 -9.82 -3.11 4.72
N GLY A 68 -8.49 -3.05 4.66
CA GLY A 68 -7.74 -3.92 3.77
C GLY A 68 -7.70 -3.47 2.32
N MET A 69 -8.27 -2.33 2.01
CA MET A 69 -8.31 -1.78 0.67
C MET A 69 -7.70 -0.39 0.64
N LEU A 70 -7.28 0.04 -0.53
CA LEU A 70 -6.78 1.38 -0.73
C LEU A 70 -7.85 2.19 -1.47
N GLU A 71 -8.45 3.14 -0.77
CA GLU A 71 -9.49 3.97 -1.33
C GLU A 71 -8.87 5.16 -2.07
N VAL A 72 -9.11 5.25 -3.36
CA VAL A 72 -8.56 6.31 -4.21
C VAL A 72 -9.68 7.28 -4.56
N LYS A 73 -9.50 8.54 -4.17
CA LYS A 73 -10.46 9.58 -4.49
C LYS A 73 -10.05 10.26 -5.79
N GLY A 74 -10.69 9.86 -6.86
CA GLY A 74 -10.39 10.39 -8.17
C GLY A 74 -11.38 11.42 -8.64
N PHE A 75 -11.14 11.90 -9.85
CA PHE A 75 -11.95 12.93 -10.48
C PHE A 75 -13.40 12.47 -10.68
N LEU A 76 -13.60 11.21 -10.99
CA LEU A 76 -14.93 10.65 -11.28
C LEU A 76 -15.54 9.90 -10.10
N GLY A 77 -14.98 10.06 -8.90
CA GLY A 77 -15.48 9.39 -7.73
C GLY A 77 -14.43 8.57 -7.00
N THR A 78 -14.90 7.66 -6.17
CA THR A 78 -14.01 6.84 -5.33
C THR A 78 -13.84 5.46 -5.95
N THR A 79 -12.60 4.99 -5.97
CA THR A 79 -12.25 3.66 -6.45
C THR A 79 -11.49 2.92 -5.37
N ASP A 80 -11.82 1.66 -5.15
CA ASP A 80 -11.13 0.83 -4.17
C ASP A 80 -10.15 -0.11 -4.86
N LEU A 81 -8.90 -0.08 -4.41
CA LEU A 81 -7.88 -1.02 -4.88
C LEU A 81 -7.83 -2.18 -3.91
N THR A 82 -7.92 -3.38 -4.42
CA THR A 82 -7.90 -4.60 -3.63
C THR A 82 -6.63 -5.39 -3.94
N TYR A 83 -5.92 -5.81 -2.90
CA TYR A 83 -4.70 -6.58 -3.06
C TYR A 83 -5.00 -8.07 -2.93
N ASP A 84 -4.57 -8.85 -3.93
CA ASP A 84 -4.67 -10.31 -3.91
C ASP A 84 -3.32 -10.87 -3.46
N GLN A 85 -3.28 -11.38 -2.25
CA GLN A 85 -2.06 -11.89 -1.65
C GLN A 85 -1.51 -13.11 -2.39
N LYS A 86 -2.38 -13.94 -2.93
CA LYS A 86 -1.96 -15.16 -3.63
C LYS A 86 -1.34 -14.84 -4.98
N ALA A 87 -1.97 -13.95 -5.73
CA ALA A 87 -1.49 -13.59 -7.06
C ALA A 87 -0.44 -12.49 -7.04
N GLY A 88 -0.37 -11.71 -5.94
CA GLY A 88 0.51 -10.57 -5.86
C GLY A 88 0.09 -9.45 -6.78
N THR A 89 -1.21 -9.27 -6.95
CA THR A 89 -1.77 -8.28 -7.88
C THR A 89 -2.71 -7.33 -7.16
N ILE A 90 -2.93 -6.17 -7.79
CA ILE A 90 -3.95 -5.22 -7.36
C ILE A 90 -5.07 -5.24 -8.39
N SER A 91 -6.31 -5.29 -7.90
CA SER A 91 -7.48 -5.25 -8.77
C SER A 91 -8.26 -3.97 -8.54
N THR A 92 -8.79 -3.40 -9.61
CA THR A 92 -9.68 -2.25 -9.54
C THR A 92 -10.99 -2.58 -10.22
N PRO A 93 -12.14 -2.09 -9.70
CA PRO A 93 -13.39 -2.21 -10.41
C PRO A 93 -13.37 -1.24 -11.59
N GLY A 94 -13.16 -1.75 -12.79
CA GLY A 94 -13.08 -0.93 -13.98
C GLY A 94 -14.47 -0.62 -14.54
N PHE A 95 -14.55 0.48 -15.29
CA PHE A 95 -15.79 0.87 -15.96
C PHE A 95 -16.20 -0.16 -17.03
N LEU A 96 -15.20 -0.70 -17.71
CA LEU A 96 -15.42 -1.70 -18.75
C LEU A 96 -15.04 -3.11 -18.28
N GLY A 97 -14.96 -3.31 -16.96
CA GLY A 97 -14.57 -4.56 -16.39
C GLY A 97 -13.46 -4.37 -15.37
N GLN A 98 -13.16 -5.44 -14.66
CA GLN A 98 -12.14 -5.41 -13.64
C GLN A 98 -10.75 -5.36 -14.26
N MET A 99 -9.92 -4.42 -13.79
CA MET A 99 -8.53 -4.31 -14.23
C MET A 99 -7.61 -4.88 -13.18
N GLU A 100 -6.56 -5.55 -13.64
CA GLU A 100 -5.59 -6.19 -12.76
C GLU A 100 -4.19 -5.64 -13.05
N TYR A 101 -3.48 -5.30 -11.98
CA TYR A 101 -2.14 -4.74 -12.06
C TYR A 101 -1.16 -5.63 -11.33
N ARG A 102 -0.01 -5.85 -11.92
CA ARG A 102 1.06 -6.66 -11.33
C ARG A 102 2.24 -5.78 -10.96
N ARG A 103 2.85 -6.10 -9.82
CA ARG A 103 4.01 -5.32 -9.35
C ARG A 103 5.18 -5.51 -10.31
N GLU A 104 5.80 -4.41 -10.64
CA GLU A 104 6.99 -4.40 -11.46
C GLU A 104 8.20 -4.74 -10.58
N LYS A 105 9.08 -5.60 -11.11
CA LYS A 105 10.27 -6.03 -10.36
C LYS A 105 11.41 -5.04 -10.46
#